data_fb6b4ea5d6f2a37f50280152a175cb51
#
_entry.id   fb6b4ea5d6f2a37f50280152a175cb51
#
_cell.length_a   1.000
_cell.length_b   1.000
_cell.length_c   1.000
_cell.angle_alpha   90.00
_cell.angle_beta   90.00
_cell.angle_gamma   90.00
#
_symmetry.space_group_name_H-M   'P 1'
#
loop_
_entity.id
_entity.type
_entity.pdbx_description
1 polymer ?
#
loop_
_entity_poly.entity_id
_entity_poly.type
_entity_poly.pdbx_seq_one_letter_code
_entity_poly.pdbx_strand_id
1 'polypeptide(L)'
;MSKRRRLFPPVRPRQVNLLLAVAVGGLLLTGLVSWAVGTGSIRWWTIAHGVFGFTVVVLTPIKSSTSVRAGLRRRRPSRWLSIALGVLVLGAAVLGVVHSTGIWHGYGYWSPLWAHFAAAFAAAPIVVWHMSSRPSRPRRADLDRRLILGAGARVLAAGAIVAVVEGVVSVTRLPGADRRSTGSYAIGSFDPESMPTVSWIDDRTPDIDPATWPLRIGGEAVDVASLRSRCVPVEATLDCTGGWYSTHEWEGVSVAELLDDVSRRSFIVTSATGYRRVYPMAHASELFLAVGYNGRPLRRGHGAPARLVAPGRRGPWWVKWVVEIEPVDRPWWLQLPFPAT
;
A
#
# COMPACT_ATOMS: atom_id res chain seq x y z
N MET A 1 43.56 -7.73 -26.62
CA MET A 1 42.29 -8.09 -25.99
C MET A 1 42.12 -7.29 -24.71
N SER A 2 41.31 -6.23 -24.73
CA SER A 2 41.04 -5.34 -23.57
C SER A 2 40.30 -6.14 -22.50
N LYS A 3 40.86 -6.27 -21.29
CA LYS A 3 40.17 -6.75 -20.09
C LYS A 3 39.06 -5.74 -19.77
N ARG A 4 37.82 -5.99 -20.20
CA ARG A 4 36.68 -5.19 -19.74
C ARG A 4 36.69 -5.16 -18.21
N ARG A 5 36.96 -4.01 -17.60
CA ARG A 5 36.85 -3.78 -16.16
C ARG A 5 35.41 -4.09 -15.76
N ARG A 6 35.21 -5.16 -15.00
CA ARG A 6 33.89 -5.49 -14.45
C ARG A 6 33.58 -4.48 -13.35
N LEU A 7 32.49 -3.75 -13.49
CA LEU A 7 32.02 -2.76 -12.52
C LEU A 7 31.76 -3.35 -11.12
N PHE A 8 31.46 -4.65 -11.04
CA PHE A 8 31.14 -5.34 -9.79
C PHE A 8 31.96 -6.64 -9.64
N PRO A 9 32.28 -7.03 -8.39
CA PRO A 9 32.86 -8.34 -8.11
C PRO A 9 31.98 -9.45 -8.68
N PRO A 10 32.58 -10.51 -9.26
CA PRO A 10 31.81 -11.64 -9.78
C PRO A 10 31.10 -12.38 -8.64
N VAL A 11 29.80 -12.62 -8.82
CA VAL A 11 28.96 -13.40 -7.88
C VAL A 11 28.65 -14.74 -8.53
N ARG A 12 28.70 -15.83 -7.74
CA ARG A 12 28.39 -17.18 -8.23
C ARG A 12 26.90 -17.31 -8.55
N PRO A 13 26.47 -18.11 -9.53
CA PRO A 13 25.06 -18.26 -9.90
C PRO A 13 24.14 -18.62 -8.74
N ARG A 14 24.64 -19.42 -7.79
CA ARG A 14 23.92 -19.78 -6.57
C ARG A 14 23.69 -18.57 -5.66
N GLN A 15 24.70 -17.73 -5.48
CA GLN A 15 24.64 -16.50 -4.69
C GLN A 15 23.64 -15.50 -5.32
N VAL A 16 23.60 -15.40 -6.66
CA VAL A 16 22.58 -14.60 -7.37
C VAL A 16 21.17 -15.08 -7.06
N ASN A 17 20.94 -16.40 -6.98
CA ASN A 17 19.65 -16.95 -6.63
C ASN A 17 19.22 -16.58 -5.19
N LEU A 18 20.15 -16.67 -4.24
CA LEU A 18 19.89 -16.31 -2.84
C LEU A 18 19.61 -14.81 -2.70
N LEU A 19 20.41 -13.96 -3.36
CA LEU A 19 20.19 -12.51 -3.37
C LEU A 19 18.85 -12.14 -3.99
N LEU A 20 18.46 -12.78 -5.11
CA LEU A 20 17.14 -12.58 -5.72
C LEU A 20 16.03 -13.04 -4.79
N ALA A 21 16.18 -14.17 -4.09
CA ALA A 21 15.16 -14.64 -3.14
C ALA A 21 14.96 -13.65 -1.99
N VAL A 22 16.06 -13.13 -1.41
CA VAL A 22 16.00 -12.10 -0.35
C VAL A 22 15.41 -10.80 -0.89
N ALA A 23 15.84 -10.34 -2.08
CA ALA A 23 15.35 -9.11 -2.67
C ALA A 23 13.85 -9.18 -3.01
N VAL A 24 13.38 -10.30 -3.56
CA VAL A 24 11.95 -10.52 -3.86
C VAL A 24 11.13 -10.62 -2.57
N GLY A 25 11.61 -11.34 -1.55
CA GLY A 25 10.94 -11.39 -0.24
C GLY A 25 10.84 -10.00 0.41
N GLY A 26 11.94 -9.24 0.39
CA GLY A 26 11.97 -7.86 0.87
C GLY A 26 11.05 -6.94 0.06
N LEU A 27 11.01 -7.11 -1.28
CA LEU A 27 10.14 -6.35 -2.17
C LEU A 27 8.66 -6.58 -1.85
N LEU A 28 8.24 -7.83 -1.69
CA LEU A 28 6.86 -8.18 -1.35
C LEU A 28 6.47 -7.64 0.03
N LEU A 29 7.33 -7.84 1.04
CA LEU A 29 7.10 -7.33 2.39
C LEU A 29 6.99 -5.81 2.41
N THR A 30 7.97 -5.11 1.85
CA THR A 30 8.00 -3.64 1.85
C THR A 30 6.88 -3.04 1.02
N GLY A 31 6.49 -3.68 -0.09
CA GLY A 31 5.35 -3.29 -0.90
C GLY A 31 4.04 -3.42 -0.12
N LEU A 32 3.83 -4.56 0.56
CA LEU A 32 2.63 -4.77 1.38
C LEU A 32 2.54 -3.76 2.52
N VAL A 33 3.64 -3.51 3.22
CA VAL A 33 3.69 -2.51 4.30
C VAL A 33 3.42 -1.10 3.75
N SER A 34 4.05 -0.72 2.64
CA SER A 34 3.85 0.59 1.99
C SER A 34 2.41 0.79 1.53
N TRP A 35 1.73 -0.28 1.15
CA TRP A 35 0.32 -0.23 0.77
C TRP A 35 -0.62 -0.14 1.98
N ALA A 36 -0.33 -0.87 3.07
CA ALA A 36 -1.21 -1.02 4.23
C ALA A 36 -1.08 0.10 5.27
N VAL A 37 0.12 0.69 5.43
CA VAL A 37 0.44 1.62 6.51
C VAL A 37 0.47 3.06 6.00
N GLY A 38 -0.09 3.99 6.78
CA GLY A 38 -0.18 5.41 6.44
C GLY A 38 0.59 6.36 7.36
N THR A 39 1.41 5.83 8.26
CA THR A 39 2.16 6.63 9.24
C THR A 39 3.41 7.29 8.65
N GLY A 40 4.02 8.24 9.38
CA GLY A 40 5.24 8.93 8.93
C GLY A 40 6.43 8.03 8.64
N SER A 41 6.51 6.84 9.25
CA SER A 41 7.54 5.83 8.98
C SER A 41 7.45 5.22 7.58
N ILE A 42 6.33 5.38 6.88
CA ILE A 42 6.08 4.79 5.55
C ILE A 42 7.13 5.20 4.51
N ARG A 43 7.71 6.38 4.64
CA ARG A 43 8.77 6.86 3.74
C ARG A 43 9.92 5.86 3.62
N TRP A 44 10.36 5.30 4.73
CA TRP A 44 11.48 4.34 4.74
C TRP A 44 11.12 3.02 4.07
N TRP A 45 9.88 2.57 4.26
CA TRP A 45 9.37 1.37 3.60
C TRP A 45 9.26 1.55 2.09
N THR A 46 8.81 2.71 1.64
CA THR A 46 8.71 3.04 0.20
C THR A 46 10.09 3.14 -0.44
N ILE A 47 11.06 3.77 0.23
CA ILE A 47 12.46 3.80 -0.22
C ILE A 47 13.03 2.37 -0.29
N ALA A 48 12.84 1.57 0.77
CA ALA A 48 13.31 0.19 0.79
C ALA A 48 12.67 -0.65 -0.32
N HIS A 49 11.37 -0.45 -0.62
CA HIS A 49 10.68 -1.09 -1.73
C HIS A 49 11.36 -0.76 -3.07
N GLY A 50 11.67 0.51 -3.32
CA GLY A 50 12.41 0.93 -4.51
C GLY A 50 13.80 0.29 -4.61
N VAL A 51 14.55 0.25 -3.49
CA VAL A 51 15.89 -0.35 -3.43
C VAL A 51 15.82 -1.87 -3.72
N PHE A 52 14.89 -2.59 -3.11
CA PHE A 52 14.68 -4.01 -3.42
C PHE A 52 14.26 -4.22 -4.87
N GLY A 53 13.36 -3.38 -5.40
CA GLY A 53 12.91 -3.43 -6.79
C GLY A 53 14.07 -3.27 -7.77
N PHE A 54 14.87 -2.23 -7.63
CA PHE A 54 16.04 -2.03 -8.49
C PHE A 54 17.15 -3.07 -8.26
N THR A 55 17.26 -3.63 -7.05
CA THR A 55 18.17 -4.77 -6.82
C THR A 55 17.74 -5.97 -7.66
N VAL A 56 16.44 -6.29 -7.74
CA VAL A 56 15.92 -7.33 -8.62
C VAL A 56 16.21 -7.01 -10.10
N VAL A 57 15.98 -5.76 -10.53
CA VAL A 57 16.28 -5.33 -11.92
C VAL A 57 17.76 -5.49 -12.25
N VAL A 58 18.68 -5.09 -11.35
CA VAL A 58 20.13 -5.22 -11.54
C VAL A 58 20.60 -6.69 -11.58
N LEU A 59 19.97 -7.56 -10.78
CA LEU A 59 20.33 -8.99 -10.72
C LEU A 59 19.73 -9.83 -11.86
N THR A 60 18.59 -9.41 -12.42
CA THR A 60 17.86 -10.17 -13.45
C THR A 60 18.69 -10.43 -14.72
N PRO A 61 19.44 -9.47 -15.31
CA PRO A 61 20.30 -9.75 -16.48
C PRO A 61 21.38 -10.77 -16.19
N ILE A 62 21.98 -10.75 -14.98
CA ILE A 62 23.02 -11.69 -14.57
C ILE A 62 22.44 -13.11 -14.50
N LYS A 63 21.24 -13.25 -13.94
CA LYS A 63 20.52 -14.52 -13.89
C LYS A 63 20.11 -14.99 -15.29
N SER A 64 19.56 -14.08 -16.11
CA SER A 64 19.05 -14.40 -17.45
C SER A 64 20.16 -14.84 -18.40
N SER A 65 21.34 -14.22 -18.35
CA SER A 65 22.47 -14.58 -19.22
C SER A 65 22.92 -16.05 -19.06
N THR A 66 22.74 -16.62 -17.87
CA THR A 66 23.12 -18.00 -17.58
C THR A 66 21.97 -19.01 -17.75
N SER A 67 20.76 -18.62 -17.28
CA SER A 67 19.64 -19.56 -17.17
C SER A 67 18.72 -19.56 -18.39
N VAL A 68 18.46 -18.41 -19.02
CA VAL A 68 17.57 -18.32 -20.20
C VAL A 68 18.22 -19.01 -21.39
N ARG A 69 19.51 -18.75 -21.64
CA ARG A 69 20.26 -19.41 -22.74
C ARG A 69 20.23 -20.92 -22.59
N ALA A 70 20.45 -21.45 -21.36
CA ALA A 70 20.39 -22.87 -21.09
C ALA A 70 18.97 -23.45 -21.23
N GLY A 71 17.95 -22.72 -20.79
CA GLY A 71 16.53 -23.13 -20.91
C GLY A 71 16.01 -23.13 -22.33
N LEU A 72 16.41 -22.15 -23.15
CA LEU A 72 16.06 -22.06 -24.56
C LEU A 72 16.71 -23.22 -25.36
N ARG A 73 17.99 -23.51 -25.13
CA ARG A 73 18.69 -24.63 -25.77
C ARG A 73 18.06 -25.99 -25.44
N ARG A 74 17.60 -26.18 -24.18
CA ARG A 74 17.04 -27.47 -23.72
C ARG A 74 15.53 -27.61 -24.00
N ARG A 75 14.87 -26.66 -24.65
CA ARG A 75 13.44 -26.62 -25.00
C ARG A 75 12.47 -27.01 -23.85
N ARG A 76 12.82 -26.68 -22.59
CA ARG A 76 11.99 -27.02 -21.42
C ARG A 76 10.68 -26.26 -21.47
N PRO A 77 9.50 -26.88 -21.22
CA PRO A 77 8.20 -26.20 -21.20
C PRO A 77 8.16 -25.02 -20.23
N SER A 78 8.80 -25.15 -19.05
CA SER A 78 8.90 -24.12 -18.02
C SER A 78 9.64 -22.82 -18.43
N ARG A 79 10.22 -22.79 -19.64
CA ARG A 79 10.88 -21.58 -20.16
C ARG A 79 9.92 -20.41 -20.33
N TRP A 80 8.69 -20.68 -20.73
CA TRP A 80 7.68 -19.66 -20.96
C TRP A 80 7.26 -18.98 -19.64
N LEU A 81 7.11 -19.75 -18.56
CA LEU A 81 6.85 -19.18 -17.23
C LEU A 81 8.03 -18.32 -16.74
N SER A 82 9.26 -18.69 -17.04
CA SER A 82 10.43 -17.88 -16.69
C SER A 82 10.52 -16.58 -17.50
N ILE A 83 10.10 -16.62 -18.77
CA ILE A 83 10.01 -15.43 -19.63
C ILE A 83 8.88 -14.52 -19.12
N ALA A 84 7.68 -15.08 -18.89
CA ALA A 84 6.54 -14.35 -18.35
C ALA A 84 6.89 -13.66 -17.02
N LEU A 85 7.57 -14.36 -16.10
CA LEU A 85 8.05 -13.79 -14.86
C LEU A 85 9.01 -12.60 -15.11
N GLY A 86 9.94 -12.73 -16.04
CA GLY A 86 10.85 -11.65 -16.40
C GLY A 86 10.13 -10.41 -16.95
N VAL A 87 9.13 -10.63 -17.81
CA VAL A 87 8.29 -9.56 -18.37
C VAL A 87 7.48 -8.87 -17.28
N LEU A 88 6.83 -9.65 -16.40
CA LEU A 88 6.03 -9.10 -15.30
C LEU A 88 6.87 -8.29 -14.32
N VAL A 89 8.05 -8.78 -13.94
CA VAL A 89 8.97 -8.08 -13.03
C VAL A 89 9.48 -6.79 -13.65
N LEU A 90 9.89 -6.82 -14.92
CA LEU A 90 10.36 -5.62 -15.62
C LEU A 90 9.20 -4.63 -15.83
N GLY A 91 8.04 -5.12 -16.22
CA GLY A 91 6.83 -4.31 -16.36
C GLY A 91 6.44 -3.62 -15.05
N ALA A 92 6.44 -4.37 -13.94
CA ALA A 92 6.19 -3.80 -12.62
C ALA A 92 7.22 -2.72 -12.26
N ALA A 93 8.52 -2.94 -12.53
CA ALA A 93 9.55 -1.95 -12.27
C ALA A 93 9.34 -0.66 -13.09
N VAL A 94 9.05 -0.79 -14.38
CA VAL A 94 8.75 0.35 -15.26
C VAL A 94 7.51 1.12 -14.77
N LEU A 95 6.43 0.41 -14.46
CA LEU A 95 5.19 1.01 -13.96
C LEU A 95 5.40 1.71 -12.60
N GLY A 96 6.25 1.15 -11.74
CA GLY A 96 6.65 1.80 -10.48
C GLY A 96 7.39 3.12 -10.72
N VAL A 97 8.31 3.16 -11.68
CA VAL A 97 9.01 4.40 -12.08
C VAL A 97 8.04 5.41 -12.70
N VAL A 98 7.18 4.96 -13.62
CA VAL A 98 6.15 5.83 -14.24
C VAL A 98 5.25 6.44 -13.16
N HIS A 99 4.81 5.64 -12.19
CA HIS A 99 4.03 6.15 -11.07
C HIS A 99 4.83 7.13 -10.21
N SER A 100 6.09 6.81 -9.89
CA SER A 100 6.94 7.67 -9.04
C SER A 100 7.27 9.01 -9.69
N THR A 101 7.40 9.05 -11.00
CA THR A 101 7.67 10.30 -11.74
C THR A 101 6.42 11.15 -11.95
N GLY A 102 5.24 10.54 -11.92
CA GLY A 102 3.96 11.22 -12.19
C GLY A 102 3.79 11.66 -13.64
N ILE A 103 4.63 11.20 -14.59
CA ILE A 103 4.46 11.48 -16.03
C ILE A 103 3.16 10.91 -16.58
N TRP A 104 2.65 9.89 -15.93
CA TRP A 104 1.31 9.37 -16.07
C TRP A 104 0.83 8.97 -14.68
N HIS A 105 -0.23 9.61 -14.20
CA HIS A 105 -0.86 9.31 -12.91
C HIS A 105 -2.38 9.28 -13.10
N GLY A 106 -3.08 8.70 -12.15
CA GLY A 106 -4.50 8.54 -12.14
C GLY A 106 -4.91 7.67 -10.97
N TYR A 107 -6.16 7.33 -10.89
CA TYR A 107 -6.68 6.44 -9.85
C TYR A 107 -7.52 5.31 -10.48
N GLY A 108 -7.76 4.26 -9.69
CA GLY A 108 -8.48 3.09 -10.16
C GLY A 108 -7.68 2.24 -11.14
N TYR A 109 -8.36 1.41 -11.90
CA TYR A 109 -7.76 0.35 -12.72
C TYR A 109 -6.83 0.85 -13.85
N TRP A 110 -6.97 2.10 -14.26
CA TRP A 110 -6.17 2.71 -15.33
C TRP A 110 -4.95 3.48 -14.84
N SER A 111 -4.62 3.40 -13.54
CA SER A 111 -3.43 4.02 -13.01
C SER A 111 -2.20 3.10 -13.17
N PRO A 112 -0.99 3.67 -13.31
CA PRO A 112 0.25 2.90 -13.33
C PRO A 112 0.48 2.15 -12.01
N LEU A 113 -0.04 2.66 -10.87
CA LEU A 113 0.02 1.98 -9.58
C LEU A 113 -0.80 0.68 -9.59
N TRP A 114 -2.03 0.71 -10.11
CA TRP A 114 -2.85 -0.50 -10.22
C TRP A 114 -2.27 -1.51 -11.21
N ALA A 115 -1.74 -1.04 -12.34
CA ALA A 115 -1.04 -1.89 -13.28
C ALA A 115 0.23 -2.52 -12.66
N HIS A 116 0.96 -1.77 -11.81
CA HIS A 116 2.08 -2.28 -11.02
C HIS A 116 1.62 -3.40 -10.06
N PHE A 117 0.52 -3.19 -9.32
CA PHE A 117 -0.05 -4.22 -8.45
C PHE A 117 -0.49 -5.46 -9.23
N ALA A 118 -1.19 -5.28 -10.33
CA ALA A 118 -1.64 -6.40 -11.17
C ALA A 118 -0.44 -7.23 -11.66
N ALA A 119 0.63 -6.58 -12.12
CA ALA A 119 1.86 -7.27 -12.54
C ALA A 119 2.53 -7.99 -11.37
N ALA A 120 2.57 -7.39 -10.17
CA ALA A 120 3.15 -8.00 -8.98
C ALA A 120 2.33 -9.21 -8.50
N PHE A 121 1.01 -9.10 -8.45
CA PHE A 121 0.11 -10.21 -8.08
C PHE A 121 0.15 -11.35 -9.10
N ALA A 122 0.22 -11.05 -10.39
CA ALA A 122 0.41 -12.07 -11.43
C ALA A 122 1.78 -12.76 -11.33
N ALA A 123 2.83 -12.02 -10.95
CA ALA A 123 4.18 -12.57 -10.76
C ALA A 123 4.28 -13.47 -9.53
N ALA A 124 3.57 -13.17 -8.44
CA ALA A 124 3.71 -13.84 -7.15
C ALA A 124 3.55 -15.37 -7.21
N PRO A 125 2.49 -15.97 -7.79
CA PRO A 125 2.37 -17.42 -7.90
C PRO A 125 3.47 -18.04 -8.77
N ILE A 126 3.94 -17.34 -9.81
CA ILE A 126 5.03 -17.81 -10.66
C ILE A 126 6.35 -17.80 -9.89
N VAL A 127 6.59 -16.79 -9.05
CA VAL A 127 7.75 -16.71 -8.14
C VAL A 127 7.73 -17.88 -7.16
N VAL A 128 6.61 -18.10 -6.48
CA VAL A 128 6.45 -19.21 -5.52
C VAL A 128 6.74 -20.56 -6.20
N TRP A 129 6.11 -20.81 -7.35
CA TRP A 129 6.38 -22.02 -8.13
C TRP A 129 7.86 -22.11 -8.58
N HIS A 130 8.44 -21.01 -9.05
CA HIS A 130 9.83 -20.98 -9.51
C HIS A 130 10.82 -21.30 -8.37
N MET A 131 10.56 -20.75 -7.18
CA MET A 131 11.40 -20.99 -6.00
C MET A 131 11.23 -22.41 -5.44
N SER A 132 10.01 -22.93 -5.37
CA SER A 132 9.71 -24.26 -4.85
C SER A 132 10.20 -25.37 -5.78
N SER A 133 10.11 -25.17 -7.11
CA SER A 133 10.60 -26.14 -8.09
C SER A 133 12.14 -26.19 -8.22
N ARG A 134 12.85 -25.20 -7.70
CA ARG A 134 14.32 -25.07 -7.79
C ARG A 134 14.92 -24.54 -6.48
N PRO A 135 14.79 -25.27 -5.38
CA PRO A 135 15.21 -24.79 -4.08
C PRO A 135 16.73 -24.58 -4.03
N SER A 136 17.11 -23.38 -3.62
CA SER A 136 18.51 -23.01 -3.37
C SER A 136 18.70 -22.82 -1.87
N ARG A 137 18.96 -23.94 -1.16
CA ARG A 137 19.19 -23.89 0.30
C ARG A 137 20.51 -23.16 0.60
N PRO A 138 20.52 -22.17 1.51
CA PRO A 138 21.74 -21.47 1.91
C PRO A 138 22.77 -22.46 2.51
N ARG A 139 24.04 -22.28 2.20
CA ARG A 139 25.17 -23.01 2.79
C ARG A 139 26.12 -22.01 3.41
N ARG A 140 26.82 -22.38 4.47
CA ARG A 140 27.83 -21.49 5.08
C ARG A 140 28.88 -21.01 4.06
N ALA A 141 29.24 -21.85 3.10
CA ALA A 141 30.16 -21.49 2.01
C ALA A 141 29.60 -20.46 1.01
N ASP A 142 28.30 -20.15 1.05
CA ASP A 142 27.70 -19.10 0.22
C ASP A 142 27.86 -17.71 0.87
N LEU A 143 28.15 -17.64 2.18
CA LEU A 143 28.34 -16.42 2.96
C LEU A 143 29.82 -16.01 3.01
N ASP A 144 30.47 -15.94 1.85
CA ASP A 144 31.84 -15.48 1.73
C ASP A 144 31.94 -13.95 1.61
N ARG A 145 33.13 -13.41 1.86
CA ARG A 145 33.40 -11.96 1.73
C ARG A 145 33.01 -11.41 0.35
N ARG A 146 33.13 -12.22 -0.70
CA ARG A 146 32.79 -11.81 -2.07
C ARG A 146 31.28 -11.63 -2.24
N LEU A 147 30.48 -12.48 -1.59
CA LEU A 147 29.02 -12.29 -1.58
C LEU A 147 28.66 -10.98 -0.90
N ILE A 148 29.20 -10.73 0.29
CA ILE A 148 28.88 -9.52 1.07
C ILE A 148 29.24 -8.26 0.27
N LEU A 149 30.45 -8.19 -0.27
CA LEU A 149 30.90 -7.06 -1.10
C LEU A 149 30.10 -6.93 -2.39
N GLY A 150 29.85 -8.06 -3.06
CA GLY A 150 29.09 -8.08 -4.31
C GLY A 150 27.61 -7.75 -4.12
N ALA A 151 26.99 -8.20 -3.04
CA ALA A 151 25.62 -7.85 -2.66
C ALA A 151 25.53 -6.39 -2.29
N GLY A 152 26.41 -5.92 -1.39
CA GLY A 152 26.46 -4.52 -0.96
C GLY A 152 26.62 -3.56 -2.13
N ALA A 153 27.56 -3.84 -3.06
CA ALA A 153 27.72 -3.00 -4.25
C ALA A 153 26.47 -2.92 -5.14
N ARG A 154 25.68 -3.99 -5.23
CA ARG A 154 24.43 -4.01 -6.03
C ARG A 154 23.30 -3.31 -5.32
N VAL A 155 23.19 -3.45 -4.02
CA VAL A 155 22.21 -2.70 -3.19
C VAL A 155 22.54 -1.20 -3.23
N LEU A 156 23.82 -0.83 -3.12
CA LEU A 156 24.24 0.57 -3.25
C LEU A 156 23.93 1.11 -4.66
N ALA A 157 24.17 0.35 -5.71
CA ALA A 157 23.81 0.74 -7.07
C ALA A 157 22.28 0.90 -7.22
N ALA A 158 21.48 0.01 -6.65
CA ALA A 158 20.03 0.13 -6.63
C ALA A 158 19.58 1.38 -5.85
N GLY A 159 20.17 1.65 -4.69
CA GLY A 159 19.92 2.87 -3.92
C GLY A 159 20.30 4.14 -4.69
N ALA A 160 21.43 4.12 -5.41
CA ALA A 160 21.83 5.22 -6.28
C ALA A 160 20.82 5.47 -7.42
N ILE A 161 20.26 4.39 -8.01
CA ILE A 161 19.21 4.53 -9.03
C ILE A 161 17.96 5.17 -8.44
N VAL A 162 17.52 4.75 -7.24
CA VAL A 162 16.39 5.39 -6.53
C VAL A 162 16.70 6.87 -6.31
N ALA A 163 17.88 7.22 -5.80
CA ALA A 163 18.27 8.61 -5.55
C ALA A 163 18.30 9.44 -6.82
N VAL A 164 18.78 8.87 -7.95
CA VAL A 164 18.77 9.55 -9.25
C VAL A 164 17.33 9.78 -9.73
N VAL A 165 16.44 8.78 -9.65
CA VAL A 165 15.04 8.95 -10.04
C VAL A 165 14.37 10.05 -9.21
N GLU A 166 14.52 10.01 -7.88
CA GLU A 166 13.97 11.04 -6.99
C GLU A 166 14.59 12.42 -7.25
N GLY A 167 15.90 12.47 -7.49
CA GLY A 167 16.61 13.70 -7.83
C GLY A 167 16.13 14.32 -9.15
N VAL A 168 15.94 13.49 -10.19
CA VAL A 168 15.37 13.95 -11.47
C VAL A 168 13.95 14.48 -11.25
N VAL A 169 13.09 13.74 -10.55
CA VAL A 169 11.71 14.15 -10.25
C VAL A 169 11.70 15.52 -9.55
N SER A 170 12.54 15.68 -8.53
CA SER A 170 12.62 16.93 -7.76
C SER A 170 13.17 18.11 -8.57
N VAL A 171 14.29 17.92 -9.28
CA VAL A 171 14.95 19.00 -10.05
C VAL A 171 14.12 19.44 -11.25
N THR A 172 13.48 18.50 -11.94
CA THR A 172 12.64 18.80 -13.11
C THR A 172 11.20 19.17 -12.73
N ARG A 173 10.86 19.15 -11.43
CA ARG A 173 9.51 19.42 -10.92
C ARG A 173 8.43 18.60 -11.61
N LEU A 174 8.72 17.32 -11.88
CA LEU A 174 7.69 16.40 -12.36
C LEU A 174 6.56 16.27 -11.31
N PRO A 175 5.35 15.94 -11.71
CA PRO A 175 4.22 15.80 -10.77
C PRO A 175 4.50 14.87 -9.59
N GLY A 176 5.42 13.92 -9.77
CA GLY A 176 5.89 13.04 -8.70
C GLY A 176 6.60 13.76 -7.54
N ALA A 177 7.04 15.01 -7.70
CA ALA A 177 7.65 15.79 -6.62
C ALA A 177 6.66 16.11 -5.48
N ASP A 178 5.37 16.25 -5.83
CA ASP A 178 4.31 16.63 -4.90
C ASP A 178 3.56 15.43 -4.31
N ARG A 179 3.95 14.20 -4.66
CA ARG A 179 3.33 13.00 -4.11
C ARG A 179 3.67 12.80 -2.64
N ARG A 180 2.74 12.22 -1.90
CA ARG A 180 3.00 11.81 -0.51
C ARG A 180 4.00 10.65 -0.48
N SER A 181 4.60 10.43 0.69
CA SER A 181 5.51 9.29 0.92
C SER A 181 4.85 7.92 0.69
N THR A 182 3.53 7.86 0.68
CA THR A 182 2.73 6.69 0.33
C THR A 182 2.64 6.44 -1.19
N GLY A 183 3.14 7.36 -2.00
CA GLY A 183 3.01 7.36 -3.46
C GLY A 183 1.71 7.99 -3.97
N SER A 184 0.85 8.51 -3.10
CA SER A 184 -0.45 9.07 -3.47
C SER A 184 -0.34 10.51 -3.98
N TYR A 185 -1.19 10.87 -4.95
CA TYR A 185 -1.33 12.22 -5.53
C TYR A 185 -2.57 12.92 -5.01
N ALA A 186 -2.54 14.25 -4.91
CA ALA A 186 -3.69 15.04 -4.51
C ALA A 186 -4.81 14.98 -5.56
N ILE A 187 -6.03 14.65 -5.14
CA ILE A 187 -7.22 14.72 -5.98
C ILE A 187 -8.40 15.23 -5.15
N GLY A 188 -8.98 16.35 -5.54
CA GLY A 188 -10.21 16.87 -4.94
C GLY A 188 -10.04 17.36 -3.50
N SER A 189 -8.84 17.77 -3.06
CA SER A 189 -8.67 18.37 -1.73
C SER A 189 -9.48 19.65 -1.62
N PHE A 190 -10.23 19.78 -0.54
CA PHE A 190 -11.20 20.86 -0.24
C PHE A 190 -12.34 21.00 -1.27
N ASP A 191 -12.42 20.08 -2.24
CA ASP A 191 -13.51 19.99 -3.21
C ASP A 191 -14.18 18.60 -3.16
N PRO A 192 -15.27 18.45 -2.38
CA PRO A 192 -15.99 17.19 -2.27
C PRO A 192 -16.52 16.61 -3.58
N GLU A 193 -16.77 17.46 -4.59
CA GLU A 193 -17.29 17.00 -5.88
C GLU A 193 -16.21 16.29 -6.70
N SER A 194 -14.97 16.74 -6.61
CA SER A 194 -13.81 16.15 -7.29
C SER A 194 -13.15 15.02 -6.52
N MET A 195 -13.52 14.80 -5.24
CA MET A 195 -12.98 13.69 -4.46
C MET A 195 -13.44 12.35 -5.05
N PRO A 196 -12.51 11.40 -5.36
CA PRO A 196 -12.89 10.12 -5.92
C PRO A 196 -13.72 9.26 -4.96
N THR A 197 -14.75 8.59 -5.50
CA THR A 197 -15.50 7.58 -4.78
C THR A 197 -14.91 6.20 -5.05
N VAL A 198 -14.28 5.60 -4.03
CA VAL A 198 -13.71 4.26 -4.11
C VAL A 198 -14.18 3.47 -2.89
N SER A 199 -14.68 2.27 -3.11
CA SER A 199 -15.04 1.32 -2.06
C SER A 199 -14.11 0.11 -2.06
N TRP A 200 -14.16 -0.71 -1.03
CA TRP A 200 -13.44 -1.98 -0.98
C TRP A 200 -13.98 -2.93 -2.07
N ILE A 201 -13.25 -3.96 -2.43
CA ILE A 201 -13.44 -4.78 -3.64
C ILE A 201 -14.91 -5.13 -3.92
N ASP A 202 -15.63 -5.62 -2.91
CA ASP A 202 -17.03 -6.05 -3.04
C ASP A 202 -18.03 -5.07 -2.43
N ASP A 203 -17.56 -3.97 -1.84
CA ASP A 203 -18.40 -2.96 -1.20
C ASP A 203 -19.11 -2.10 -2.25
N ARG A 204 -20.42 -2.08 -2.20
CA ARG A 204 -21.26 -1.18 -3.00
C ARG A 204 -21.86 -0.11 -2.11
N THR A 205 -22.03 1.09 -2.67
CA THR A 205 -22.71 2.17 -1.97
C THR A 205 -24.13 1.73 -1.60
N PRO A 206 -24.46 1.57 -0.30
CA PRO A 206 -25.78 1.14 0.13
C PRO A 206 -26.80 2.25 -0.08
N ASP A 207 -28.06 1.85 -0.20
CA ASP A 207 -29.19 2.78 -0.16
C ASP A 207 -29.64 2.94 1.28
N ILE A 208 -29.19 4.02 1.94
CA ILE A 208 -29.50 4.31 3.33
C ILE A 208 -30.36 5.58 3.38
N ASP A 209 -31.55 5.45 3.98
CA ASP A 209 -32.34 6.60 4.37
C ASP A 209 -31.77 7.22 5.67
N PRO A 210 -31.29 8.47 5.64
CA PRO A 210 -30.76 9.11 6.83
C PRO A 210 -31.78 9.26 7.98
N ALA A 211 -33.07 9.26 7.67
CA ALA A 211 -34.13 9.39 8.68
C ALA A 211 -34.36 8.11 9.51
N THR A 212 -34.07 6.96 8.92
CA THR A 212 -34.24 5.65 9.55
C THR A 212 -32.94 4.93 9.83
N TRP A 213 -31.82 5.62 9.64
CA TRP A 213 -30.49 5.05 9.78
C TRP A 213 -30.18 4.58 11.21
N PRO A 214 -29.87 3.29 11.42
CA PRO A 214 -29.74 2.68 12.74
C PRO A 214 -28.33 2.82 13.30
N LEU A 215 -27.89 4.02 13.67
CA LEU A 215 -26.59 4.18 14.36
C LEU A 215 -26.71 3.72 15.81
N ARG A 216 -25.80 2.86 16.23
CA ARG A 216 -25.62 2.42 17.61
C ARG A 216 -24.20 2.72 18.10
N ILE A 217 -24.11 3.26 19.30
CA ILE A 217 -22.82 3.55 19.96
C ILE A 217 -22.88 3.00 21.37
N GLY A 218 -21.97 2.09 21.73
CA GLY A 218 -22.01 1.41 23.02
C GLY A 218 -23.29 0.61 23.28
N GLY A 219 -24.01 0.22 22.21
CA GLY A 219 -25.31 -0.47 22.30
C GLY A 219 -26.53 0.46 22.27
N GLU A 220 -26.37 1.76 22.46
CA GLU A 220 -27.46 2.75 22.44
C GLU A 220 -27.69 3.32 21.04
N ALA A 221 -28.95 3.61 20.71
CA ALA A 221 -29.33 4.26 19.46
C ALA A 221 -28.99 5.76 19.53
N VAL A 222 -28.34 6.28 18.49
CA VAL A 222 -27.93 7.68 18.40
C VAL A 222 -28.55 8.33 17.16
N ASP A 223 -29.15 9.48 17.36
CA ASP A 223 -29.73 10.29 16.29
C ASP A 223 -28.69 11.14 15.58
N VAL A 224 -28.79 11.25 14.26
CA VAL A 224 -27.88 12.05 13.40
C VAL A 224 -27.93 13.55 13.76
N ALA A 225 -29.10 14.08 14.12
CA ALA A 225 -29.23 15.48 14.50
C ALA A 225 -28.47 15.78 15.80
N SER A 226 -28.54 14.87 16.76
CA SER A 226 -27.78 14.92 18.00
C SER A 226 -26.26 14.89 17.73
N LEU A 227 -25.77 14.04 16.79
CA LEU A 227 -24.37 14.04 16.39
C LEU A 227 -23.97 15.39 15.78
N ARG A 228 -24.76 15.92 14.86
CA ARG A 228 -24.45 17.21 14.17
C ARG A 228 -24.26 18.36 15.12
N SER A 229 -25.05 18.44 16.19
CA SER A 229 -24.94 19.50 17.18
C SER A 229 -23.64 19.47 17.99
N ARG A 230 -22.95 18.34 18.02
CA ARG A 230 -21.69 18.10 18.73
C ARG A 230 -20.47 18.11 17.82
N CYS A 231 -20.64 18.19 16.48
CA CYS A 231 -19.55 18.15 15.56
C CYS A 231 -18.60 19.33 15.68
N VAL A 232 -17.32 19.06 15.59
CA VAL A 232 -16.26 20.06 15.47
C VAL A 232 -15.55 19.89 14.12
N PRO A 233 -14.99 20.96 13.53
CA PRO A 233 -14.20 20.87 12.31
C PRO A 233 -12.86 20.18 12.60
N VAL A 234 -12.49 19.23 11.76
CA VAL A 234 -11.25 18.47 11.85
C VAL A 234 -10.62 18.38 10.46
N GLU A 235 -9.51 19.06 10.25
CA GLU A 235 -8.76 18.89 9.02
C GLU A 235 -8.06 17.53 9.02
N ALA A 236 -8.39 16.69 8.05
CA ALA A 236 -7.77 15.38 7.89
C ALA A 236 -7.66 14.96 6.43
N THR A 237 -6.58 14.23 6.14
CA THR A 237 -6.28 13.71 4.82
C THR A 237 -6.63 12.24 4.71
N LEU A 238 -7.59 11.91 3.86
CA LEU A 238 -7.85 10.54 3.42
C LEU A 238 -6.80 10.14 2.38
N ASP A 239 -5.95 9.19 2.72
CA ASP A 239 -4.91 8.66 1.84
C ASP A 239 -5.31 7.27 1.35
N CYS A 240 -5.81 7.20 0.12
CA CYS A 240 -6.35 5.98 -0.49
C CYS A 240 -5.25 5.05 -0.98
N THR A 241 -5.46 3.74 -0.81
CA THR A 241 -4.58 2.70 -1.38
C THR A 241 -4.59 2.67 -2.91
N GLY A 242 -5.52 3.36 -3.54
CA GLY A 242 -5.59 3.54 -5.00
C GLY A 242 -4.62 4.58 -5.57
N GLY A 243 -3.77 5.19 -4.74
CA GLY A 243 -2.73 6.13 -5.19
C GLY A 243 -3.17 7.58 -5.27
N TRP A 244 -4.22 7.96 -4.55
CA TRP A 244 -4.66 9.34 -4.42
C TRP A 244 -4.91 9.70 -2.95
N TYR A 245 -4.84 10.97 -2.63
CA TYR A 245 -5.27 11.50 -1.34
C TYR A 245 -6.14 12.74 -1.53
N SER A 246 -6.98 13.01 -0.53
CA SER A 246 -7.83 14.19 -0.48
C SER A 246 -7.89 14.72 0.95
N THR A 247 -7.64 16.00 1.12
CA THR A 247 -7.71 16.70 2.42
C THR A 247 -9.01 17.47 2.49
N HIS A 248 -9.73 17.34 3.60
CA HIS A 248 -10.98 18.06 3.86
C HIS A 248 -11.07 18.50 5.31
N GLU A 249 -11.83 19.54 5.55
CA GLU A 249 -12.33 19.86 6.87
C GLU A 249 -13.57 18.99 7.14
N TRP A 250 -13.40 17.97 7.94
CA TRP A 250 -14.45 17.03 8.32
C TRP A 250 -15.22 17.56 9.52
N GLU A 251 -16.54 17.40 9.53
CA GLU A 251 -17.41 17.76 10.65
C GLU A 251 -17.72 16.47 11.42
N GLY A 252 -17.07 16.28 12.55
CA GLY A 252 -17.15 15.03 13.30
C GLY A 252 -17.06 15.19 14.81
N VAL A 253 -17.48 14.16 15.52
CA VAL A 253 -17.35 14.00 16.97
C VAL A 253 -16.26 12.99 17.27
N SER A 254 -15.38 13.27 18.24
CA SER A 254 -14.37 12.32 18.69
C SER A 254 -15.01 11.02 19.16
N VAL A 255 -14.45 9.87 18.76
CA VAL A 255 -14.96 8.57 19.23
C VAL A 255 -14.85 8.42 20.73
N ALA A 256 -13.83 9.02 21.36
CA ALA A 256 -13.69 9.03 22.82
C ALA A 256 -14.83 9.77 23.53
N GLU A 257 -15.44 10.78 22.89
CA GLU A 257 -16.59 11.48 23.44
C GLU A 257 -17.93 10.74 23.21
N LEU A 258 -17.92 9.76 22.31
CA LEU A 258 -19.09 8.98 21.98
C LEU A 258 -19.20 7.69 22.79
N LEU A 259 -18.08 7.19 23.35
CA LEU A 259 -18.01 5.95 24.11
C LEU A 259 -18.00 6.23 25.61
N ASP A 260 -18.99 5.70 26.35
CA ASP A 260 -19.03 5.78 27.80
C ASP A 260 -18.03 4.85 28.47
N ASP A 261 -17.78 3.67 27.88
CA ASP A 261 -16.81 2.69 28.39
C ASP A 261 -15.50 2.72 27.58
N VAL A 262 -14.55 3.50 28.07
CA VAL A 262 -13.19 3.57 27.55
C VAL A 262 -12.22 2.63 28.26
N SER A 263 -12.68 1.79 29.18
CA SER A 263 -11.86 0.83 29.94
C SER A 263 -11.44 -0.39 29.09
N ARG A 264 -12.17 -0.66 28.02
CA ARG A 264 -11.89 -1.78 27.08
C ARG A 264 -10.62 -1.55 26.28
N ARG A 265 -10.01 -2.64 25.79
CA ARG A 265 -8.76 -2.57 25.02
C ARG A 265 -8.92 -1.90 23.66
N SER A 266 -10.10 -2.06 23.05
CA SER A 266 -10.35 -1.70 21.65
C SER A 266 -11.81 -1.34 21.45
N PHE A 267 -12.13 -0.82 20.27
CA PHE A 267 -13.52 -0.72 19.79
C PHE A 267 -13.59 -1.17 18.33
N ILE A 268 -14.75 -1.69 17.95
CA ILE A 268 -15.07 -2.09 16.57
C ILE A 268 -15.95 -1.00 15.96
N VAL A 269 -15.64 -0.64 14.71
CA VAL A 269 -16.51 0.20 13.88
C VAL A 269 -17.05 -0.65 12.76
N THR A 270 -18.36 -0.77 12.65
CA THR A 270 -19.08 -1.60 11.68
C THR A 270 -19.84 -0.72 10.69
N SER A 271 -19.69 -1.03 9.41
CA SER A 271 -20.41 -0.44 8.28
C SER A 271 -21.76 -1.13 8.04
N ALA A 272 -22.70 -0.44 7.40
CA ALA A 272 -23.96 -1.03 6.89
C ALA A 272 -23.72 -2.17 5.88
N THR A 273 -22.56 -2.23 5.23
CA THR A 273 -22.19 -3.30 4.30
C THR A 273 -21.58 -4.53 4.99
N GLY A 274 -21.42 -4.50 6.31
CA GLY A 274 -20.73 -5.54 7.08
C GLY A 274 -19.20 -5.34 7.18
N TYR A 275 -18.64 -4.40 6.43
CA TYR A 275 -17.23 -4.03 6.56
C TYR A 275 -16.93 -3.52 7.98
N ARG A 276 -15.87 -4.02 8.61
CA ARG A 276 -15.54 -3.66 9.99
C ARG A 276 -14.05 -3.57 10.25
N ARG A 277 -13.69 -2.69 11.19
CA ARG A 277 -12.30 -2.52 11.66
C ARG A 277 -12.25 -2.39 13.17
N VAL A 278 -11.20 -2.93 13.76
CA VAL A 278 -10.91 -2.83 15.20
C VAL A 278 -9.82 -1.78 15.42
N TYR A 279 -10.03 -0.90 16.36
CA TYR A 279 -9.10 0.18 16.71
C TYR A 279 -8.70 0.07 18.18
N PRO A 280 -7.44 0.41 18.55
CA PRO A 280 -7.06 0.49 19.95
C PRO A 280 -7.83 1.61 20.65
N MET A 281 -8.32 1.37 21.87
CA MET A 281 -9.04 2.38 22.64
C MET A 281 -8.18 3.64 22.89
N ALA A 282 -6.87 3.47 23.06
CA ALA A 282 -5.94 4.58 23.21
C ALA A 282 -5.93 5.60 22.05
N HIS A 283 -6.48 5.25 20.89
CA HIS A 283 -6.60 6.14 19.73
C HIS A 283 -8.03 6.70 19.54
N ALA A 284 -8.94 6.45 20.45
CA ALA A 284 -10.34 6.90 20.32
C ALA A 284 -10.46 8.43 20.20
N SER A 285 -9.60 9.19 20.88
CA SER A 285 -9.56 10.65 20.80
C SER A 285 -9.00 11.20 19.48
N GLU A 286 -8.28 10.39 18.72
CA GLU A 286 -7.70 10.76 17.42
C GLU A 286 -8.60 10.40 16.23
N LEU A 287 -9.69 9.68 16.49
CA LEU A 287 -10.62 9.19 15.49
C LEU A 287 -11.96 9.88 15.65
N PHE A 288 -12.61 10.23 14.53
CA PHE A 288 -13.82 11.03 14.54
C PHE A 288 -14.93 10.36 13.74
N LEU A 289 -16.15 10.35 14.26
CA LEU A 289 -17.34 10.00 13.50
C LEU A 289 -17.86 11.26 12.82
N ALA A 290 -17.65 11.38 11.51
CA ALA A 290 -18.01 12.55 10.72
C ALA A 290 -19.33 12.35 9.98
N VAL A 291 -20.14 13.41 9.93
CA VAL A 291 -21.43 13.50 9.25
C VAL A 291 -21.43 14.54 8.11
N GLY A 292 -20.36 15.31 7.98
CA GLY A 292 -20.18 16.35 6.98
C GLY A 292 -18.72 16.60 6.66
N TYR A 293 -18.48 17.45 5.68
CA TYR A 293 -17.16 17.93 5.29
C TYR A 293 -17.27 19.23 4.47
N ASN A 294 -16.37 20.17 4.71
CA ASN A 294 -16.33 21.49 4.07
C ASN A 294 -17.69 22.20 4.06
N GLY A 295 -18.40 22.21 5.21
CA GLY A 295 -19.72 22.86 5.38
C GLY A 295 -20.87 22.15 4.66
N ARG A 296 -20.70 20.90 4.20
CA ARG A 296 -21.72 20.15 3.46
C ARG A 296 -21.93 18.75 4.03
N PRO A 297 -23.14 18.17 3.92
CA PRO A 297 -23.37 16.77 4.25
C PRO A 297 -22.47 15.84 3.42
N LEU A 298 -22.12 14.69 3.98
CA LEU A 298 -21.42 13.65 3.24
C LEU A 298 -22.22 13.19 2.02
N ARG A 299 -21.53 12.94 0.91
CA ARG A 299 -22.12 12.24 -0.24
C ARG A 299 -22.31 10.75 0.07
N ARG A 300 -23.29 10.10 -0.56
CA ARG A 300 -23.56 8.66 -0.36
C ARG A 300 -22.31 7.82 -0.59
N GLY A 301 -21.61 8.00 -1.71
CA GLY A 301 -20.38 7.29 -2.03
C GLY A 301 -19.21 7.61 -1.10
N HIS A 302 -19.24 8.71 -0.38
CA HIS A 302 -18.22 9.11 0.59
C HIS A 302 -18.55 8.65 2.02
N GLY A 303 -19.70 7.97 2.24
CA GLY A 303 -20.01 7.34 3.51
C GLY A 303 -21.18 7.95 4.27
N ALA A 304 -22.07 8.76 3.62
CA ALA A 304 -23.27 9.25 4.26
C ALA A 304 -24.15 8.11 4.80
N PRO A 305 -24.83 8.26 5.95
CA PRO A 305 -24.96 9.47 6.78
C PRO A 305 -23.75 9.79 7.67
N ALA A 306 -22.92 8.77 8.02
CA ALA A 306 -21.70 8.99 8.78
C ALA A 306 -20.57 8.05 8.38
N ARG A 307 -19.36 8.54 8.53
CA ARG A 307 -18.14 7.77 8.29
C ARG A 307 -17.12 7.97 9.40
N LEU A 308 -16.24 6.99 9.60
CA LEU A 308 -15.07 7.18 10.43
C LEU A 308 -13.99 7.94 9.66
N VAL A 309 -13.50 9.01 10.29
CA VAL A 309 -12.31 9.76 9.89
C VAL A 309 -11.14 9.28 10.74
N ALA A 310 -10.08 8.80 10.10
CA ALA A 310 -8.94 8.16 10.76
C ALA A 310 -7.63 8.82 10.31
N PRO A 311 -7.27 10.00 10.85
CA PRO A 311 -6.06 10.73 10.47
C PRO A 311 -4.81 9.88 10.58
N GLY A 312 -3.87 10.02 9.63
CA GLY A 312 -2.62 9.26 9.61
C GLY A 312 -2.76 7.80 9.18
N ARG A 313 -3.97 7.29 8.93
CA ARG A 313 -4.21 5.90 8.47
C ARG A 313 -4.61 5.86 7.00
N ARG A 314 -4.31 4.72 6.34
CA ARG A 314 -4.70 4.49 4.94
C ARG A 314 -6.22 4.24 4.80
N GLY A 315 -6.74 4.43 3.58
CA GLY A 315 -8.16 4.30 3.24
C GLY A 315 -8.92 3.12 3.86
N PRO A 316 -8.39 1.89 3.94
CA PRO A 316 -9.07 0.77 4.59
C PRO A 316 -9.41 0.98 6.08
N TRP A 317 -8.83 1.98 6.73
CA TRP A 317 -9.14 2.34 8.10
C TRP A 317 -10.22 3.42 8.21
N TRP A 318 -10.74 3.93 7.11
CA TRP A 318 -11.74 4.98 7.04
C TRP A 318 -13.11 4.35 6.73
N VAL A 319 -13.73 3.73 7.75
CA VAL A 319 -14.99 3.01 7.59
C VAL A 319 -16.11 3.94 7.15
N LYS A 320 -16.79 3.60 6.05
CA LYS A 320 -17.96 4.32 5.52
C LYS A 320 -19.25 3.73 6.06
N TRP A 321 -20.33 4.51 5.99
CA TRP A 321 -21.69 4.07 6.32
C TRP A 321 -21.74 3.40 7.70
N VAL A 322 -21.17 4.04 8.69
CA VAL A 322 -21.05 3.49 10.04
C VAL A 322 -22.43 3.28 10.65
N VAL A 323 -22.72 2.07 11.09
CA VAL A 323 -23.96 1.71 11.79
C VAL A 323 -23.72 1.36 13.25
N GLU A 324 -22.49 1.02 13.62
CA GLU A 324 -22.18 0.63 14.99
C GLU A 324 -20.75 0.96 15.40
N ILE A 325 -20.59 1.45 16.62
CA ILE A 325 -19.31 1.58 17.32
C ILE A 325 -19.46 0.88 18.67
N GLU A 326 -18.70 -0.19 18.91
CA GLU A 326 -18.83 -1.04 20.08
C GLU A 326 -17.48 -1.22 20.81
N PRO A 327 -17.37 -0.96 22.13
CA PRO A 327 -16.18 -1.27 22.93
C PRO A 327 -16.00 -2.80 23.05
N VAL A 328 -14.77 -3.30 22.89
CA VAL A 328 -14.46 -4.74 22.93
C VAL A 328 -13.11 -5.01 23.58
N ASP A 329 -12.93 -6.22 24.13
CA ASP A 329 -11.65 -6.67 24.69
C ASP A 329 -10.76 -7.41 23.66
N ARG A 330 -11.14 -7.37 22.38
CA ARG A 330 -10.36 -8.00 21.32
C ARG A 330 -9.10 -7.19 21.00
N PRO A 331 -7.90 -7.80 20.88
CA PRO A 331 -6.71 -7.10 20.44
C PRO A 331 -6.88 -6.53 19.02
N TRP A 332 -6.69 -5.23 18.85
CA TRP A 332 -6.85 -4.53 17.56
C TRP A 332 -5.89 -5.04 16.47
N TRP A 333 -4.71 -5.52 16.84
CA TRP A 333 -3.70 -6.04 15.93
C TRP A 333 -4.02 -7.46 15.43
N LEU A 334 -4.98 -8.16 16.08
CA LEU A 334 -5.45 -9.47 15.64
C LEU A 334 -6.52 -9.33 14.55
N GLN A 335 -6.17 -8.67 13.46
CA GLN A 335 -6.94 -8.54 12.25
C GLN A 335 -6.01 -8.43 11.05
N LEU A 336 -6.50 -8.82 9.87
CA LEU A 336 -5.74 -8.65 8.64
C LEU A 336 -5.51 -7.16 8.35
N PRO A 337 -4.37 -6.77 7.76
CA PRO A 337 -4.11 -5.38 7.35
C PRO A 337 -5.17 -4.88 6.37
N PHE A 338 -5.71 -5.78 5.56
CA PHE A 338 -6.86 -5.57 4.69
C PHE A 338 -8.01 -6.44 5.16
N PRO A 339 -9.25 -5.94 5.20
CA PRO A 339 -10.39 -6.74 5.60
C PRO A 339 -10.61 -7.87 4.60
N ALA A 340 -10.85 -9.07 5.13
CA ALA A 340 -11.53 -10.12 4.40
C ALA A 340 -13.03 -9.90 4.67
N THR A 341 -13.75 -9.51 3.65
CA THR A 341 -15.21 -9.43 3.69
C THR A 341 -15.81 -10.80 3.51
#